data_1c783ec9c8f03f24014982318074e73b
#
_entry.id   1c783ec9c8f03f24014982318074e73b
#
_cell.length_a   1.000
_cell.length_b   1.000
_cell.length_c   1.000
_cell.angle_alpha   90.00
_cell.angle_beta   90.00
_cell.angle_gamma   90.00
#
_symmetry.space_group_name_H-M   'P 1'
#
loop_
_entity.id
_entity.type
_entity.pdbx_description
1 polymer ?
#
loop_
_entity_poly.entity_id
_entity_poly.type
_entity_poly.pdbx_seq_one_letter_code
_entity_poly.pdbx_strand_id
1 'polypeptide(L)'
;MNICELKRFATDWAYAQGFPTDEDLKPIAQLDKKVAIIGAGPSGLTCAYYLARLGYHVDVYEAEDRPGGIMSYGIPDYRLPGNIIEREIRNIERTGVNIILNTKIGVDVSFRSLQKNYDAIFIAIGAQKTLHLGIPGEDLEGVYHGLDFLKRVILKKDLDFTGKKVAVIGGGNTAIDSARTAVRLGAKEVVMLYRRTEEDMPADKVEIKDALEEGVKIRTLVNPTDFVGIGGKLNSICIMKQKLGQFDSSGRRKAVPSGETYVEEFDVVIPAISQTPDTKFIKGTIQLNGNRVVADRYTQATSMPGVFVGGDAHRGPKDIVNAVHEAKVAASGIDKYLGGSGVLYKGFEQEITDYHIEGDIVPHDRFLTRQIEAEKAVGSFCERNLGMHELDARAEASRCLRCDRR
;
A
#
# COMPACT_ATOMS: atom_id res chain seq x y z
N MET A 1 17.29 11.19 11.34
CA MET A 1 17.92 10.44 10.24
C MET A 1 16.89 10.04 9.21
N ASN A 2 17.22 10.16 7.91
CA ASN A 2 16.32 9.82 6.81
C ASN A 2 16.42 8.35 6.38
N ILE A 3 15.89 7.47 7.24
CA ILE A 3 16.05 6.01 7.10
C ILE A 3 15.45 5.48 5.78
N CYS A 4 14.31 6.01 5.34
CA CYS A 4 13.66 5.57 4.10
C CYS A 4 14.57 5.78 2.89
N GLU A 5 15.14 6.99 2.78
CA GLU A 5 16.00 7.34 1.65
C GLU A 5 17.37 6.66 1.72
N LEU A 6 17.90 6.44 2.92
CA LEU A 6 19.11 5.64 3.08
C LEU A 6 18.91 4.19 2.66
N LYS A 7 17.77 3.60 2.99
CA LYS A 7 17.43 2.25 2.52
C LYS A 7 17.28 2.21 1.00
N ARG A 8 16.61 3.20 0.40
CA ARG A 8 16.51 3.35 -1.05
C ARG A 8 17.91 3.44 -1.68
N PHE A 9 18.75 4.35 -1.19
CA PHE A 9 20.12 4.50 -1.70
C PHE A 9 20.90 3.20 -1.63
N ALA A 10 20.88 2.50 -0.49
CA ALA A 10 21.58 1.22 -0.32
C ALA A 10 21.08 0.14 -1.29
N THR A 11 19.75 0.07 -1.50
CA THR A 11 19.14 -0.88 -2.42
C THR A 11 19.51 -0.56 -3.86
N ASP A 12 19.38 0.70 -4.30
CA ASP A 12 19.72 1.13 -5.66
C ASP A 12 21.21 0.93 -5.96
N TRP A 13 22.07 1.21 -4.98
CA TRP A 13 23.51 0.93 -5.11
C TRP A 13 23.78 -0.57 -5.24
N ALA A 14 23.17 -1.41 -4.41
CA ALA A 14 23.34 -2.86 -4.48
C ALA A 14 22.92 -3.42 -5.85
N TYR A 15 21.80 -2.96 -6.38
CA TYR A 15 21.36 -3.34 -7.72
C TYR A 15 22.34 -2.89 -8.81
N ALA A 16 22.90 -1.68 -8.70
CA ALA A 16 23.92 -1.19 -9.64
C ALA A 16 25.21 -2.04 -9.61
N GLN A 17 25.48 -2.72 -8.47
CA GLN A 17 26.59 -3.68 -8.33
C GLN A 17 26.20 -5.12 -8.72
N GLY A 18 24.98 -5.37 -9.20
CA GLY A 18 24.51 -6.69 -9.63
C GLY A 18 23.93 -7.57 -8.51
N PHE A 19 23.61 -7.01 -7.34
CA PHE A 19 22.95 -7.75 -6.27
C PHE A 19 21.42 -7.67 -6.37
N PRO A 20 20.67 -8.69 -5.86
CA PRO A 20 21.18 -9.97 -5.38
C PRO A 20 21.65 -10.88 -6.52
N THR A 21 22.69 -11.67 -6.29
CA THR A 21 23.16 -12.73 -7.20
C THR A 21 22.23 -13.95 -7.11
N ASP A 22 22.40 -14.93 -8.00
CA ASP A 22 21.65 -16.20 -7.88
C ASP A 22 22.02 -16.97 -6.62
N GLU A 23 23.29 -16.87 -6.17
CA GLU A 23 23.75 -17.49 -4.92
C GLU A 23 23.03 -16.89 -3.70
N ASP A 24 22.85 -15.55 -3.67
CA ASP A 24 22.12 -14.86 -2.61
C ASP A 24 20.65 -15.27 -2.55
N LEU A 25 20.08 -15.77 -3.64
CA LEU A 25 18.67 -16.14 -3.75
C LEU A 25 18.43 -17.64 -3.61
N LYS A 26 19.45 -18.48 -3.59
CA LYS A 26 19.28 -19.94 -3.43
C LYS A 26 18.56 -20.31 -2.13
N PRO A 27 17.67 -21.31 -2.16
CA PRO A 27 17.12 -21.89 -0.95
C PRO A 27 18.22 -22.48 -0.06
N ILE A 28 18.07 -22.35 1.25
CA ILE A 28 19.03 -22.92 2.23
C ILE A 28 18.81 -24.42 2.49
N ALA A 29 17.69 -24.98 2.04
CA ALA A 29 17.34 -26.38 2.13
C ALA A 29 16.40 -26.74 0.98
N GLN A 30 16.08 -28.03 0.84
CA GLN A 30 14.96 -28.52 0.03
C GLN A 30 14.02 -29.30 0.95
N LEU A 31 12.79 -28.85 1.01
CA LEU A 31 11.75 -29.43 1.88
C LEU A 31 10.61 -29.96 1.03
N ASP A 32 10.19 -31.19 1.32
CA ASP A 32 9.03 -31.80 0.64
C ASP A 32 7.71 -31.33 1.29
N LYS A 33 7.49 -30.03 1.29
CA LYS A 33 6.31 -29.36 1.83
C LYS A 33 5.87 -28.25 0.90
N LYS A 34 4.55 -28.13 0.70
CA LYS A 34 3.92 -27.21 -0.23
C LYS A 34 3.10 -26.15 0.51
N VAL A 35 3.31 -24.88 0.14
CA VAL A 35 2.55 -23.77 0.70
C VAL A 35 1.83 -23.02 -0.43
N ALA A 36 0.51 -22.83 -0.27
CA ALA A 36 -0.27 -21.98 -1.13
C ALA A 36 -0.37 -20.57 -0.55
N ILE A 37 -0.18 -19.56 -1.39
CA ILE A 37 -0.37 -18.16 -1.02
C ILE A 37 -1.48 -17.59 -1.90
N ILE A 38 -2.45 -16.90 -1.30
CA ILE A 38 -3.59 -16.31 -2.00
C ILE A 38 -3.40 -14.79 -2.06
N GLY A 39 -2.99 -14.30 -3.23
CA GLY A 39 -2.69 -12.90 -3.52
C GLY A 39 -1.20 -12.60 -3.61
N ALA A 40 -0.79 -12.00 -4.74
CA ALA A 40 0.58 -11.58 -5.04
C ALA A 40 0.83 -10.10 -4.71
N GLY A 41 0.18 -9.55 -3.68
CA GLY A 41 0.50 -8.26 -3.12
C GLY A 41 1.76 -8.28 -2.23
N PRO A 42 2.17 -7.14 -1.62
CA PRO A 42 3.40 -7.07 -0.82
C PRO A 42 3.45 -8.10 0.31
N SER A 43 2.32 -8.41 0.95
CA SER A 43 2.24 -9.43 1.99
C SER A 43 2.50 -10.83 1.42
N GLY A 44 1.80 -11.22 0.34
CA GLY A 44 1.96 -12.54 -0.27
C GLY A 44 3.36 -12.77 -0.83
N LEU A 45 3.88 -11.80 -1.57
CA LEU A 45 5.23 -11.85 -2.16
C LEU A 45 6.32 -11.94 -1.10
N THR A 46 6.19 -11.21 0.01
CA THR A 46 7.15 -11.29 1.13
C THR A 46 7.12 -12.66 1.78
N CYS A 47 5.92 -13.20 2.08
CA CYS A 47 5.80 -14.54 2.66
C CYS A 47 6.37 -15.60 1.72
N ALA A 48 6.08 -15.50 0.41
CA ALA A 48 6.60 -16.38 -0.63
C ALA A 48 8.13 -16.39 -0.65
N TYR A 49 8.75 -15.21 -0.66
CA TYR A 49 10.19 -15.07 -0.64
C TYR A 49 10.84 -15.81 0.53
N TYR A 50 10.37 -15.56 1.77
CA TYR A 50 10.98 -16.18 2.94
C TYR A 50 10.75 -17.69 2.99
N LEU A 51 9.59 -18.17 2.64
CA LEU A 51 9.30 -19.62 2.62
C LEU A 51 10.10 -20.34 1.52
N ALA A 52 10.19 -19.77 0.32
CA ALA A 52 11.02 -20.32 -0.76
C ALA A 52 12.50 -20.35 -0.35
N ARG A 53 13.01 -19.29 0.29
CA ARG A 53 14.38 -19.24 0.83
C ARG A 53 14.63 -20.32 1.90
N LEU A 54 13.62 -20.68 2.70
CA LEU A 54 13.71 -21.79 3.66
C LEU A 54 13.65 -23.16 2.97
N GLY A 55 13.24 -23.23 1.70
CA GLY A 55 13.23 -24.46 0.90
C GLY A 55 11.84 -25.09 0.70
N TYR A 56 10.77 -24.39 1.03
CA TYR A 56 9.40 -24.80 0.75
C TYR A 56 9.06 -24.63 -0.73
N HIS A 57 8.19 -25.52 -1.27
CA HIS A 57 7.54 -25.31 -2.56
C HIS A 57 6.41 -24.30 -2.40
N VAL A 58 6.49 -23.17 -3.07
CA VAL A 58 5.54 -22.06 -2.89
C VAL A 58 4.84 -21.73 -4.21
N ASP A 59 3.51 -21.87 -4.22
CA ASP A 59 2.62 -21.41 -5.27
C ASP A 59 1.84 -20.19 -4.81
N VAL A 60 1.92 -19.08 -5.56
CA VAL A 60 1.19 -17.84 -5.31
C VAL A 60 0.08 -17.69 -6.34
N TYR A 61 -1.16 -17.67 -5.90
CA TYR A 61 -2.34 -17.48 -6.75
C TYR A 61 -2.74 -16.02 -6.78
N GLU A 62 -2.72 -15.41 -7.96
CA GLU A 62 -3.08 -14.01 -8.18
C GLU A 62 -4.30 -13.92 -9.12
N ALA A 63 -5.30 -13.16 -8.69
CA ALA A 63 -6.53 -12.98 -9.47
C ALA A 63 -6.37 -12.09 -10.69
N GLU A 64 -5.39 -11.18 -10.67
CA GLU A 64 -5.13 -10.21 -11.73
C GLU A 64 -4.10 -10.75 -12.74
N ASP A 65 -3.89 -9.99 -13.84
CA ASP A 65 -2.97 -10.33 -14.93
C ASP A 65 -1.50 -10.02 -14.63
N ARG A 66 -1.20 -9.40 -13.48
CA ARG A 66 0.16 -9.11 -13.01
C ARG A 66 0.25 -9.13 -11.48
N PRO A 67 1.41 -9.50 -10.92
CA PRO A 67 1.64 -9.48 -9.49
C PRO A 67 1.93 -8.06 -8.98
N GLY A 68 1.96 -7.88 -7.66
CA GLY A 68 2.27 -6.62 -6.97
C GLY A 68 1.08 -6.05 -6.20
N GLY A 69 -0.16 -6.50 -6.48
CA GLY A 69 -1.36 -6.00 -5.82
C GLY A 69 -1.51 -4.48 -5.98
N ILE A 70 -1.82 -3.76 -4.89
CA ILE A 70 -2.02 -2.30 -4.94
C ILE A 70 -0.75 -1.55 -5.40
N MET A 71 0.44 -2.09 -5.19
CA MET A 71 1.66 -1.47 -5.74
C MET A 71 1.61 -1.35 -7.26
N SER A 72 1.10 -2.38 -7.96
CA SER A 72 1.01 -2.42 -9.42
C SER A 72 -0.25 -1.81 -10.02
N TYR A 73 -1.30 -1.59 -9.22
CA TYR A 73 -2.61 -1.13 -9.71
C TYR A 73 -3.12 0.14 -9.06
N GLY A 74 -2.52 0.59 -7.96
CA GLY A 74 -3.06 1.70 -7.17
C GLY A 74 -2.04 2.78 -6.80
N ILE A 75 -0.74 2.47 -6.81
CA ILE A 75 0.30 3.47 -6.55
C ILE A 75 0.81 4.01 -7.89
N PRO A 76 0.69 5.32 -8.15
CA PRO A 76 1.14 5.90 -9.41
C PRO A 76 2.66 5.84 -9.61
N ASP A 77 3.10 5.75 -10.89
CA ASP A 77 4.52 5.62 -11.28
C ASP A 77 5.37 6.78 -10.75
N TYR A 78 4.82 7.98 -10.59
CA TYR A 78 5.56 9.12 -10.03
C TYR A 78 5.91 8.98 -8.54
N ARG A 79 5.34 7.97 -7.84
CA ARG A 79 5.67 7.57 -6.46
C ARG A 79 6.45 6.26 -6.39
N LEU A 80 6.05 5.29 -7.18
CA LEU A 80 6.65 3.96 -7.22
C LEU A 80 6.69 3.45 -8.66
N PRO A 81 7.81 3.62 -9.37
CA PRO A 81 7.95 3.19 -10.76
C PRO A 81 7.72 1.69 -10.93
N GLY A 82 6.94 1.31 -11.94
CA GLY A 82 6.57 -0.07 -12.21
C GLY A 82 7.77 -1.00 -12.43
N ASN A 83 8.85 -0.50 -13.04
CA ASN A 83 10.08 -1.27 -13.25
C ASN A 83 10.77 -1.71 -11.93
N ILE A 84 10.61 -0.94 -10.85
CA ILE A 84 11.11 -1.31 -9.51
C ILE A 84 10.32 -2.50 -8.97
N ILE A 85 8.98 -2.45 -9.10
CA ILE A 85 8.10 -3.53 -8.68
C ILE A 85 8.43 -4.81 -9.46
N GLU A 86 8.55 -4.72 -10.78
CA GLU A 86 8.89 -5.86 -11.63
C GLU A 86 10.26 -6.47 -11.29
N ARG A 87 11.24 -5.63 -10.96
CA ARG A 87 12.56 -6.06 -10.53
C ARG A 87 12.51 -6.89 -9.25
N GLU A 88 11.78 -6.41 -8.24
CA GLU A 88 11.59 -7.12 -6.96
C GLU A 88 10.86 -8.46 -7.17
N ILE A 89 9.82 -8.47 -8.01
CA ILE A 89 9.06 -9.69 -8.30
C ILE A 89 9.96 -10.72 -8.99
N ARG A 90 10.76 -10.33 -10.00
CA ARG A 90 11.72 -11.23 -10.64
C ARG A 90 12.72 -11.85 -9.66
N ASN A 91 13.17 -11.09 -8.65
CA ASN A 91 14.04 -11.65 -7.62
C ASN A 91 13.31 -12.69 -6.76
N ILE A 92 12.03 -12.48 -6.49
CA ILE A 92 11.21 -13.46 -5.77
C ILE A 92 11.02 -14.74 -6.61
N GLU A 93 10.72 -14.61 -7.90
CA GLU A 93 10.61 -15.76 -8.82
C GLU A 93 11.92 -16.55 -8.92
N ARG A 94 13.07 -15.86 -8.92
CA ARG A 94 14.42 -16.50 -8.91
C ARG A 94 14.67 -17.36 -7.66
N THR A 95 13.92 -17.18 -6.57
CA THR A 95 13.99 -18.09 -5.41
C THR A 95 13.26 -19.41 -5.62
N GLY A 96 12.58 -19.60 -6.76
CA GLY A 96 11.78 -20.78 -7.08
C GLY A 96 10.30 -20.63 -6.76
N VAL A 97 9.82 -19.44 -6.42
CA VAL A 97 8.39 -19.13 -6.27
C VAL A 97 7.67 -19.23 -7.61
N ASN A 98 6.57 -19.98 -7.65
CA ASN A 98 5.70 -20.08 -8.82
C ASN A 98 4.49 -19.13 -8.66
N ILE A 99 4.36 -18.12 -9.55
CA ILE A 99 3.24 -17.16 -9.53
C ILE A 99 2.23 -17.54 -10.61
N ILE A 100 1.00 -17.85 -10.20
CA ILE A 100 -0.10 -18.29 -11.05
C ILE A 100 -1.10 -17.14 -11.18
N LEU A 101 -1.02 -16.43 -12.29
CA LEU A 101 -1.84 -15.26 -12.59
C LEU A 101 -3.23 -15.64 -13.09
N ASN A 102 -4.14 -14.65 -13.16
CA ASN A 102 -5.52 -14.82 -13.63
C ASN A 102 -6.27 -15.96 -12.95
N THR A 103 -5.95 -16.21 -11.67
CA THR A 103 -6.52 -17.33 -10.91
C THR A 103 -7.08 -16.86 -9.58
N LYS A 104 -8.39 -16.64 -9.54
CA LYS A 104 -9.12 -16.15 -8.37
C LYS A 104 -9.60 -17.32 -7.50
N ILE A 105 -9.08 -17.40 -6.28
CA ILE A 105 -9.53 -18.41 -5.31
C ILE A 105 -10.98 -18.14 -4.90
N GLY A 106 -11.79 -19.21 -4.93
CA GLY A 106 -13.23 -19.14 -4.72
C GLY A 106 -14.05 -18.99 -6.01
N VAL A 107 -13.39 -18.80 -7.17
CA VAL A 107 -14.00 -18.75 -8.50
C VAL A 107 -13.37 -19.82 -9.38
N ASP A 108 -12.09 -19.68 -9.73
CA ASP A 108 -11.37 -20.57 -10.64
C ASP A 108 -10.84 -21.81 -9.90
N VAL A 109 -10.34 -21.63 -8.69
CA VAL A 109 -9.87 -22.70 -7.80
C VAL A 109 -10.56 -22.57 -6.45
N SER A 110 -11.15 -23.69 -5.96
CA SER A 110 -11.83 -23.66 -4.66
C SER A 110 -10.83 -23.62 -3.49
N PHE A 111 -11.18 -22.91 -2.41
CA PHE A 111 -10.39 -22.92 -1.18
C PHE A 111 -10.18 -24.34 -0.62
N ARG A 112 -11.21 -25.20 -0.73
CA ARG A 112 -11.13 -26.62 -0.34
C ARG A 112 -10.10 -27.42 -1.14
N SER A 113 -9.89 -27.07 -2.41
CA SER A 113 -8.83 -27.69 -3.22
C SER A 113 -7.45 -27.36 -2.67
N LEU A 114 -7.22 -26.11 -2.26
CA LEU A 114 -5.94 -25.72 -1.64
C LEU A 114 -5.70 -26.48 -0.33
N GLN A 115 -6.72 -26.63 0.51
CA GLN A 115 -6.62 -27.41 1.76
C GLN A 115 -6.24 -28.87 1.57
N LYS A 116 -6.55 -29.45 0.41
CA LYS A 116 -6.22 -30.86 0.10
C LYS A 116 -4.82 -31.03 -0.47
N ASN A 117 -4.32 -30.02 -1.17
CA ASN A 117 -3.12 -30.11 -1.99
C ASN A 117 -1.89 -29.44 -1.37
N TYR A 118 -2.07 -28.66 -0.30
CA TYR A 118 -1.01 -27.91 0.35
C TYR A 118 -0.97 -28.19 1.85
N ASP A 119 0.25 -28.18 2.41
CA ASP A 119 0.49 -28.40 3.84
C ASP A 119 0.15 -27.14 4.68
N ALA A 120 0.23 -25.94 4.09
CA ALA A 120 -0.22 -24.69 4.70
C ALA A 120 -0.73 -23.72 3.65
N ILE A 121 -1.55 -22.75 4.09
CA ILE A 121 -2.14 -21.70 3.24
C ILE A 121 -1.92 -20.35 3.89
N PHE A 122 -1.47 -19.36 3.11
CA PHE A 122 -1.39 -17.96 3.54
C PHE A 122 -2.37 -17.09 2.77
N ILE A 123 -3.27 -16.41 3.47
CA ILE A 123 -4.27 -15.50 2.90
C ILE A 123 -3.70 -14.07 2.89
N ALA A 124 -3.42 -13.54 1.71
CA ALA A 124 -2.80 -12.22 1.47
C ALA A 124 -3.57 -11.39 0.43
N ILE A 125 -4.91 -11.52 0.42
CA ILE A 125 -5.81 -10.92 -0.58
C ILE A 125 -5.91 -9.40 -0.52
N GLY A 126 -5.32 -8.77 0.49
CA GLY A 126 -5.40 -7.33 0.69
C GLY A 126 -6.82 -6.83 0.97
N ALA A 127 -7.07 -5.55 0.67
CA ALA A 127 -8.37 -4.89 0.78
C ALA A 127 -8.63 -4.11 -0.52
N GLN A 128 -9.18 -4.77 -1.52
CA GLN A 128 -9.36 -4.18 -2.86
C GLN A 128 -10.79 -3.77 -3.17
N LYS A 129 -11.75 -4.17 -2.34
CA LYS A 129 -13.14 -3.80 -2.53
C LYS A 129 -13.39 -2.39 -2.00
N THR A 130 -13.75 -1.48 -2.89
CA THR A 130 -14.06 -0.09 -2.55
C THR A 130 -15.26 0.01 -1.61
N LEU A 131 -15.18 0.88 -0.61
CA LEU A 131 -16.30 1.29 0.20
C LEU A 131 -17.00 2.49 -0.44
N HIS A 132 -18.32 2.47 -0.43
CA HIS A 132 -19.17 3.54 -0.90
C HIS A 132 -19.49 4.53 0.22
N LEU A 133 -19.73 5.78 -0.14
CA LEU A 133 -20.25 6.80 0.80
C LEU A 133 -21.67 6.47 1.24
N GLY A 134 -22.44 5.77 0.39
CA GLY A 134 -23.85 5.45 0.60
C GLY A 134 -24.76 6.66 0.46
N ILE A 135 -24.37 7.60 -0.40
CA ILE A 135 -25.16 8.81 -0.70
C ILE A 135 -25.75 8.72 -2.11
N PRO A 136 -26.82 9.46 -2.40
CA PRO A 136 -27.37 9.51 -3.75
C PRO A 136 -26.37 9.98 -4.80
N GLY A 137 -26.45 9.42 -6.00
CA GLY A 137 -25.68 9.83 -7.18
C GLY A 137 -24.27 9.24 -7.28
N GLU A 138 -23.87 8.26 -6.45
CA GLU A 138 -22.57 7.61 -6.56
C GLU A 138 -22.37 6.80 -7.85
N ASP A 139 -23.45 6.53 -8.59
CA ASP A 139 -23.50 5.80 -9.87
C ASP A 139 -23.53 6.71 -11.10
N LEU A 140 -23.49 8.03 -10.92
CA LEU A 140 -23.47 8.99 -12.03
C LEU A 140 -22.20 8.89 -12.87
N GLU A 141 -22.31 9.14 -14.16
CA GLU A 141 -21.16 9.37 -15.05
C GLU A 141 -20.35 10.58 -14.53
N GLY A 142 -19.04 10.42 -14.36
CA GLY A 142 -18.18 11.44 -13.74
C GLY A 142 -17.81 11.11 -12.28
N VAL A 143 -18.41 10.07 -11.68
CA VAL A 143 -18.02 9.56 -10.36
C VAL A 143 -17.09 8.35 -10.54
N TYR A 144 -15.88 8.43 -9.97
CA TYR A 144 -14.85 7.37 -10.05
C TYR A 144 -14.34 7.04 -8.66
N HIS A 145 -14.49 5.82 -8.19
CA HIS A 145 -13.92 5.44 -6.91
C HIS A 145 -12.38 5.40 -6.95
N GLY A 146 -11.71 5.92 -5.90
CA GLY A 146 -10.29 6.25 -5.93
C GLY A 146 -9.38 5.13 -6.41
N LEU A 147 -9.51 3.90 -5.87
CA LEU A 147 -8.66 2.79 -6.31
C LEU A 147 -8.97 2.37 -7.76
N ASP A 148 -10.24 2.33 -8.15
CA ASP A 148 -10.64 2.00 -9.51
C ASP A 148 -10.19 3.07 -10.51
N PHE A 149 -10.23 4.34 -10.10
CA PHE A 149 -9.69 5.46 -10.87
C PHE A 149 -8.18 5.28 -11.11
N LEU A 150 -7.40 5.08 -10.04
CA LEU A 150 -5.95 4.87 -10.15
C LEU A 150 -5.60 3.65 -11.01
N LYS A 151 -6.32 2.53 -10.82
CA LYS A 151 -6.16 1.33 -11.65
C LYS A 151 -6.42 1.63 -13.12
N ARG A 152 -7.45 2.40 -13.45
CA ARG A 152 -7.76 2.79 -14.85
C ARG A 152 -6.63 3.62 -15.45
N VAL A 153 -6.07 4.57 -14.71
CA VAL A 153 -4.94 5.40 -15.18
C VAL A 153 -3.69 4.57 -15.41
N ILE A 154 -3.31 3.73 -14.44
CA ILE A 154 -2.13 2.85 -14.54
C ILE A 154 -2.27 1.88 -15.73
N LEU A 155 -3.46 1.35 -15.98
CA LEU A 155 -3.75 0.50 -17.14
C LEU A 155 -3.88 1.29 -18.46
N LYS A 156 -3.56 2.61 -18.46
CA LYS A 156 -3.62 3.50 -19.63
C LYS A 156 -4.97 3.47 -20.34
N LYS A 157 -6.06 3.33 -19.57
CA LYS A 157 -7.42 3.50 -20.10
C LYS A 157 -7.68 4.99 -20.22
N ASP A 158 -8.10 5.41 -21.39
CA ASP A 158 -8.30 6.81 -21.76
C ASP A 158 -9.15 7.56 -20.72
N LEU A 159 -8.49 8.42 -19.97
CA LEU A 159 -9.10 9.38 -19.06
C LEU A 159 -8.44 10.73 -19.33
N ASP A 160 -9.27 11.72 -19.64
CA ASP A 160 -8.87 13.10 -19.84
C ASP A 160 -9.69 14.02 -18.94
N PHE A 161 -8.98 14.79 -18.11
CA PHE A 161 -9.58 15.77 -17.21
C PHE A 161 -9.24 17.20 -17.61
N THR A 162 -8.75 17.41 -18.84
CA THR A 162 -8.43 18.72 -19.37
C THR A 162 -9.60 19.69 -19.22
N GLY A 163 -9.36 20.79 -18.54
CA GLY A 163 -10.35 21.84 -18.28
C GLY A 163 -11.41 21.51 -17.22
N LYS A 164 -11.42 20.31 -16.65
CA LYS A 164 -12.41 19.87 -15.65
C LYS A 164 -12.07 20.33 -14.25
N LYS A 165 -13.12 20.56 -13.46
CA LYS A 165 -13.04 20.77 -12.01
C LYS A 165 -13.32 19.45 -11.30
N VAL A 166 -12.37 18.99 -10.50
CA VAL A 166 -12.36 17.68 -9.85
C VAL A 166 -12.46 17.81 -8.34
N ALA A 167 -13.39 17.09 -7.73
CA ALA A 167 -13.44 16.90 -6.29
C ALA A 167 -12.89 15.52 -5.91
N VAL A 168 -11.99 15.46 -4.93
CA VAL A 168 -11.52 14.20 -4.33
C VAL A 168 -11.99 14.13 -2.89
N ILE A 169 -12.69 13.05 -2.52
CA ILE A 169 -13.26 12.93 -1.19
C ILE A 169 -12.46 11.96 -0.34
N GLY A 170 -11.79 12.46 0.67
CA GLY A 170 -10.95 11.67 1.57
C GLY A 170 -9.69 12.41 2.01
N GLY A 171 -8.91 11.79 2.89
CA GLY A 171 -7.66 12.37 3.41
C GLY A 171 -6.56 11.33 3.61
N GLY A 172 -6.71 10.13 3.04
CA GLY A 172 -5.68 9.08 3.05
C GLY A 172 -4.79 9.11 1.80
N ASN A 173 -3.77 8.25 1.76
CA ASN A 173 -2.84 8.19 0.62
C ASN A 173 -3.54 7.99 -0.73
N THR A 174 -4.58 7.13 -0.80
CA THR A 174 -5.37 6.95 -2.04
C THR A 174 -6.02 8.24 -2.51
N ALA A 175 -6.48 9.11 -1.59
CA ALA A 175 -7.06 10.39 -1.94
C ALA A 175 -5.98 11.37 -2.46
N ILE A 176 -4.82 11.41 -1.82
CA ILE A 176 -3.67 12.21 -2.28
C ILE A 176 -3.22 11.74 -3.66
N ASP A 177 -3.06 10.43 -3.87
CA ASP A 177 -2.67 9.86 -5.16
C ASP A 177 -3.70 10.18 -6.25
N SER A 178 -4.99 10.09 -5.93
CA SER A 178 -6.06 10.44 -6.85
C SER A 178 -6.04 11.93 -7.21
N ALA A 179 -5.82 12.82 -6.25
CA ALA A 179 -5.76 14.26 -6.47
C ALA A 179 -4.56 14.65 -7.35
N ARG A 180 -3.35 14.16 -7.01
CA ARG A 180 -2.13 14.40 -7.78
C ARG A 180 -2.21 13.80 -9.20
N THR A 181 -2.87 12.65 -9.34
CA THR A 181 -3.13 12.03 -10.65
C THR A 181 -4.12 12.85 -11.47
N ALA A 182 -5.20 13.39 -10.86
CA ALA A 182 -6.14 14.25 -11.56
C ALA A 182 -5.48 15.54 -12.11
N VAL A 183 -4.53 16.13 -11.36
CA VAL A 183 -3.71 17.26 -11.86
C VAL A 183 -2.95 16.85 -13.12
N ARG A 184 -2.28 15.67 -13.12
CA ARG A 184 -1.52 15.16 -14.26
C ARG A 184 -2.38 14.80 -15.47
N LEU A 185 -3.65 14.53 -15.27
CA LEU A 185 -4.65 14.36 -16.35
C LEU A 185 -5.21 15.68 -16.89
N GLY A 186 -4.64 16.83 -16.49
CA GLY A 186 -4.98 18.14 -17.02
C GLY A 186 -6.17 18.82 -16.35
N ALA A 187 -6.57 18.39 -15.16
CA ALA A 187 -7.65 19.05 -14.43
C ALA A 187 -7.34 20.54 -14.20
N LYS A 188 -8.31 21.40 -14.50
CA LYS A 188 -8.24 22.85 -14.31
C LYS A 188 -8.14 23.22 -12.83
N GLU A 189 -8.84 22.48 -12.01
CA GLU A 189 -8.88 22.67 -10.57
C GLU A 189 -9.12 21.33 -9.89
N VAL A 190 -8.32 21.02 -8.86
CA VAL A 190 -8.50 19.83 -8.01
C VAL A 190 -8.70 20.27 -6.57
N VAL A 191 -9.83 19.87 -5.98
CA VAL A 191 -10.19 20.20 -4.60
C VAL A 191 -10.40 18.92 -3.80
N MET A 192 -9.59 18.72 -2.78
CA MET A 192 -9.83 17.65 -1.80
C MET A 192 -10.86 18.10 -0.77
N LEU A 193 -11.90 17.30 -0.55
CA LEU A 193 -12.92 17.52 0.45
C LEU A 193 -12.69 16.56 1.62
N TYR A 194 -12.37 17.11 2.79
CA TYR A 194 -12.06 16.31 3.96
C TYR A 194 -12.90 16.70 5.17
N ARG A 195 -13.50 15.69 5.83
CA ARG A 195 -14.46 15.90 6.91
C ARG A 195 -13.87 16.37 8.24
N ARG A 196 -12.54 16.27 8.44
CA ARG A 196 -11.82 16.72 9.63
C ARG A 196 -10.84 17.84 9.27
N THR A 197 -9.88 18.13 10.16
CA THR A 197 -8.80 19.10 9.89
C THR A 197 -7.64 18.45 9.11
N GLU A 198 -6.74 19.25 8.60
CA GLU A 198 -5.57 18.77 7.86
C GLU A 198 -4.67 17.93 8.75
N GLU A 199 -4.52 18.28 10.03
CA GLU A 199 -3.75 17.52 11.02
C GLU A 199 -4.31 16.11 11.26
N ASP A 200 -5.62 15.92 11.06
CA ASP A 200 -6.29 14.63 11.17
C ASP A 200 -6.16 13.75 9.92
N MET A 201 -5.56 14.26 8.85
CA MET A 201 -5.38 13.48 7.62
C MET A 201 -4.41 12.33 7.86
N PRO A 202 -4.81 11.07 7.54
CA PRO A 202 -3.96 9.91 7.75
C PRO A 202 -2.91 9.71 6.65
N ALA A 203 -2.92 10.52 5.60
CA ALA A 203 -1.91 10.50 4.54
C ALA A 203 -0.54 10.94 5.07
N ASP A 204 0.52 10.50 4.39
CA ASP A 204 1.88 10.94 4.69
C ASP A 204 2.00 12.47 4.52
N LYS A 205 2.63 13.13 5.49
CA LYS A 205 2.78 14.60 5.48
C LYS A 205 3.61 15.11 4.31
N VAL A 206 4.58 14.32 3.84
CA VAL A 206 5.37 14.67 2.66
C VAL A 206 4.48 14.64 1.42
N GLU A 207 3.62 13.65 1.29
CA GLU A 207 2.68 13.52 0.17
C GLU A 207 1.61 14.61 0.17
N ILE A 208 1.13 15.03 1.37
CA ILE A 208 0.23 16.17 1.50
C ILE A 208 0.91 17.46 1.01
N LYS A 209 2.16 17.70 1.45
CA LYS A 209 2.96 18.84 1.01
C LYS A 209 3.15 18.83 -0.51
N ASP A 210 3.53 17.67 -1.06
CA ASP A 210 3.70 17.50 -2.50
C ASP A 210 2.42 17.83 -3.30
N ALA A 211 1.26 17.38 -2.79
CA ALA A 211 -0.03 17.67 -3.42
C ALA A 211 -0.34 19.16 -3.43
N LEU A 212 -0.07 19.87 -2.34
CA LEU A 212 -0.26 21.32 -2.25
C LEU A 212 0.69 22.07 -3.21
N GLU A 213 1.96 21.68 -3.30
CA GLU A 213 2.92 22.23 -4.24
C GLU A 213 2.53 21.99 -5.70
N GLU A 214 1.87 20.86 -6.00
CA GLU A 214 1.34 20.53 -7.32
C GLU A 214 0.00 21.21 -7.64
N GLY A 215 -0.49 22.10 -6.76
CA GLY A 215 -1.67 22.94 -6.97
C GLY A 215 -2.99 22.33 -6.51
N VAL A 216 -2.97 21.20 -5.80
CA VAL A 216 -4.17 20.64 -5.16
C VAL A 216 -4.63 21.57 -4.03
N LYS A 217 -5.92 21.87 -3.97
CA LYS A 217 -6.55 22.60 -2.88
C LYS A 217 -7.13 21.65 -1.86
N ILE A 218 -6.94 21.88 -0.57
CA ILE A 218 -7.54 21.11 0.51
C ILE A 218 -8.58 21.95 1.22
N ARG A 219 -9.81 21.44 1.25
CA ARG A 219 -10.93 22.03 1.99
C ARG A 219 -11.34 21.07 3.10
N THR A 220 -11.08 21.51 4.31
CA THR A 220 -11.35 20.75 5.53
C THR A 220 -12.73 21.06 6.12
N LEU A 221 -13.19 20.22 7.05
CA LEU A 221 -14.46 20.35 7.74
C LEU A 221 -15.66 20.39 6.80
N VAL A 222 -15.62 19.58 5.74
CA VAL A 222 -16.69 19.39 4.76
C VAL A 222 -16.89 17.93 4.41
N ASN A 223 -18.12 17.53 4.16
CA ASN A 223 -18.48 16.17 3.73
C ASN A 223 -19.62 16.24 2.71
N PRO A 224 -19.54 15.51 1.59
CA PRO A 224 -20.66 15.45 0.64
C PRO A 224 -21.87 14.73 1.25
N THR A 225 -23.06 15.16 0.85
CA THR A 225 -24.33 14.51 1.21
C THR A 225 -25.03 13.92 0.00
N ASP A 226 -24.82 14.51 -1.17
CA ASP A 226 -25.42 14.10 -2.43
C ASP A 226 -24.51 14.47 -3.62
N PHE A 227 -24.54 13.64 -4.66
CA PHE A 227 -24.06 13.97 -5.99
C PHE A 227 -25.26 14.22 -6.89
N VAL A 228 -25.36 15.43 -7.42
CA VAL A 228 -26.48 15.87 -8.24
C VAL A 228 -26.14 15.73 -9.70
N GLY A 229 -26.96 15.00 -10.44
CA GLY A 229 -26.78 14.75 -11.87
C GLY A 229 -27.78 15.47 -12.76
N ILE A 230 -27.36 15.79 -13.99
CA ILE A 230 -28.22 16.25 -15.08
C ILE A 230 -28.00 15.29 -16.25
N GLY A 231 -29.10 14.66 -16.73
CA GLY A 231 -29.00 13.70 -17.82
C GLY A 231 -28.11 12.46 -17.54
N GLY A 232 -28.03 12.02 -16.27
CA GLY A 232 -27.19 10.89 -15.86
C GLY A 232 -25.70 11.22 -15.63
N LYS A 233 -25.29 12.48 -15.82
CA LYS A 233 -23.92 12.96 -15.62
C LYS A 233 -23.84 13.82 -14.36
N LEU A 234 -22.74 13.74 -13.65
CA LEU A 234 -22.45 14.62 -12.51
C LEU A 234 -22.47 16.08 -12.96
N ASN A 235 -23.11 16.92 -12.16
CA ASN A 235 -23.14 18.37 -12.35
C ASN A 235 -22.66 19.12 -11.11
N SER A 236 -23.06 18.68 -9.91
CA SER A 236 -22.72 19.38 -8.67
C SER A 236 -22.74 18.44 -7.46
N ILE A 237 -22.17 18.91 -6.37
CA ILE A 237 -22.11 18.22 -5.07
C ILE A 237 -22.86 19.07 -4.05
N CYS A 238 -23.76 18.45 -3.29
CA CYS A 238 -24.29 19.03 -2.07
C CYS A 238 -23.29 18.75 -0.92
N ILE A 239 -22.77 19.79 -0.31
CA ILE A 239 -21.70 19.72 0.68
C ILE A 239 -22.20 20.23 2.03
N MET A 240 -22.09 19.38 3.07
CA MET A 240 -22.37 19.69 4.47
C MET A 240 -21.11 20.16 5.18
N LYS A 241 -21.14 21.35 5.79
CA LYS A 241 -20.08 21.80 6.71
C LYS A 241 -20.05 20.91 7.96
N GLN A 242 -18.87 20.66 8.49
CA GLN A 242 -18.64 19.83 9.66
C GLN A 242 -18.09 20.66 10.83
N LYS A 243 -18.29 20.15 12.04
CA LYS A 243 -17.65 20.61 13.28
C LYS A 243 -16.91 19.44 13.92
N LEU A 244 -15.87 19.72 14.69
CA LEU A 244 -15.18 18.69 15.44
C LEU A 244 -15.93 18.41 16.77
N GLY A 245 -16.37 17.17 16.91
CA GLY A 245 -16.98 16.63 18.12
C GLY A 245 -15.98 16.03 19.11
N GLN A 246 -16.41 15.04 19.87
CA GLN A 246 -15.57 14.29 20.81
C GLN A 246 -14.58 13.37 20.10
N PHE A 247 -13.55 12.90 20.81
CA PHE A 247 -12.61 11.92 20.30
C PHE A 247 -13.28 10.57 20.03
N ASP A 248 -12.89 9.93 18.93
CA ASP A 248 -13.30 8.57 18.62
C ASP A 248 -12.26 7.53 19.14
N SER A 249 -12.55 6.24 18.94
CA SER A 249 -11.66 5.15 19.37
C SER A 249 -10.28 5.13 18.67
N SER A 250 -10.11 5.92 17.60
CA SER A 250 -8.82 6.09 16.91
C SER A 250 -7.99 7.25 17.47
N GLY A 251 -8.49 7.94 18.51
CA GLY A 251 -7.84 9.12 19.09
C GLY A 251 -8.00 10.40 18.26
N ARG A 252 -8.89 10.42 17.24
CA ARG A 252 -9.17 11.60 16.41
C ARG A 252 -10.56 12.16 16.75
N ARG A 253 -10.73 13.46 16.60
CA ARG A 253 -12.04 14.10 16.83
C ARG A 253 -13.04 13.67 15.74
N LYS A 254 -14.25 13.32 16.14
CA LYS A 254 -15.35 12.99 15.21
C LYS A 254 -15.75 14.22 14.42
N ALA A 255 -15.95 14.05 13.11
CA ALA A 255 -16.65 15.04 12.31
C ALA A 255 -18.15 14.93 12.57
N VAL A 256 -18.80 16.06 12.89
CA VAL A 256 -20.22 16.14 13.21
C VAL A 256 -20.85 17.18 12.30
N PRO A 257 -22.00 16.92 11.65
CA PRO A 257 -22.70 17.88 10.82
C PRO A 257 -22.96 19.22 11.53
N SER A 258 -22.71 20.33 10.86
CA SER A 258 -23.02 21.66 11.42
C SER A 258 -24.47 22.09 11.18
N GLY A 259 -25.16 21.44 10.24
CA GLY A 259 -26.47 21.84 9.73
C GLY A 259 -26.42 22.80 8.54
N GLU A 260 -25.26 23.33 8.18
CA GLU A 260 -25.10 24.22 7.04
C GLU A 260 -24.69 23.44 5.80
N THR A 261 -25.44 23.62 4.70
CA THR A 261 -25.16 23.01 3.40
C THR A 261 -25.00 24.06 2.32
N TYR A 262 -24.25 23.71 1.28
CA TYR A 262 -24.15 24.51 0.06
C TYR A 262 -23.95 23.56 -1.14
N VAL A 263 -24.21 24.04 -2.35
CA VAL A 263 -24.03 23.30 -3.59
C VAL A 263 -22.88 23.91 -4.37
N GLU A 264 -22.04 23.07 -4.96
CA GLU A 264 -20.92 23.49 -5.79
C GLU A 264 -20.79 22.60 -7.01
N GLU A 265 -20.53 23.19 -8.17
CA GLU A 265 -20.39 22.49 -9.44
C GLU A 265 -19.03 21.80 -9.53
N PHE A 266 -19.04 20.55 -9.97
CA PHE A 266 -17.86 19.72 -10.28
C PHE A 266 -18.16 18.84 -11.48
N ASP A 267 -17.18 18.68 -12.35
CA ASP A 267 -17.28 17.82 -13.53
C ASP A 267 -16.95 16.35 -13.20
N VAL A 268 -16.11 16.14 -12.18
CA VAL A 268 -15.64 14.83 -11.74
C VAL A 268 -15.58 14.76 -10.22
N VAL A 269 -15.98 13.62 -9.67
CA VAL A 269 -15.83 13.30 -8.24
C VAL A 269 -15.11 11.99 -8.07
N ILE A 270 -14.14 11.96 -7.14
CA ILE A 270 -13.36 10.76 -6.81
C ILE A 270 -13.48 10.46 -5.31
N PRO A 271 -14.48 9.64 -4.88
CA PRO A 271 -14.54 9.14 -3.52
C PRO A 271 -13.37 8.19 -3.23
N ALA A 272 -12.54 8.53 -2.23
CA ALA A 272 -11.37 7.78 -1.81
C ALA A 272 -11.36 7.59 -0.29
N ILE A 273 -12.43 6.96 0.24
CA ILE A 273 -12.72 6.93 1.69
C ILE A 273 -12.19 5.70 2.43
N SER A 274 -12.08 4.57 1.81
CA SER A 274 -11.43 3.33 2.31
C SER A 274 -11.74 2.14 1.40
N GLN A 275 -11.13 0.98 1.75
CA GLN A 275 -11.37 -0.32 1.11
C GLN A 275 -11.62 -1.41 2.16
N THR A 276 -12.10 -2.57 1.71
CA THR A 276 -12.33 -3.74 2.55
C THR A 276 -11.93 -5.03 1.82
N PRO A 277 -11.49 -6.08 2.55
CA PRO A 277 -11.23 -7.39 1.95
C PRO A 277 -12.48 -8.04 1.39
N ASP A 278 -12.35 -8.82 0.30
CA ASP A 278 -13.41 -9.71 -0.19
C ASP A 278 -13.21 -11.14 0.32
N THR A 279 -13.74 -11.43 1.49
CA THR A 279 -13.60 -12.71 2.20
C THR A 279 -14.75 -13.68 1.96
N LYS A 280 -15.55 -13.49 0.90
CA LYS A 280 -16.72 -14.33 0.62
C LYS A 280 -16.36 -15.80 0.47
N PHE A 281 -15.20 -16.13 -0.11
CA PHE A 281 -14.76 -17.50 -0.40
C PHE A 281 -14.40 -18.32 0.85
N ILE A 282 -14.21 -17.67 2.01
CA ILE A 282 -13.90 -18.30 3.30
C ILE A 282 -14.97 -18.05 4.35
N LYS A 283 -16.08 -17.40 3.98
CA LYS A 283 -17.18 -17.11 4.91
C LYS A 283 -17.77 -18.40 5.48
N GLY A 284 -17.89 -18.47 6.80
CA GLY A 284 -18.38 -19.67 7.52
C GLY A 284 -17.32 -20.75 7.74
N THR A 285 -16.10 -20.57 7.21
CA THR A 285 -14.99 -21.52 7.34
C THR A 285 -13.92 -21.01 8.30
N ILE A 286 -13.63 -19.71 8.27
CA ILE A 286 -12.64 -19.04 9.11
C ILE A 286 -13.33 -17.91 9.87
N GLN A 287 -12.89 -17.65 11.09
CA GLN A 287 -13.43 -16.58 11.90
C GLN A 287 -13.14 -15.20 11.28
N LEU A 288 -14.19 -14.38 11.12
CA LEU A 288 -14.13 -13.03 10.59
C LEU A 288 -14.61 -12.02 11.62
N ASN A 289 -14.04 -10.81 11.55
CA ASN A 289 -14.56 -9.60 12.19
C ASN A 289 -14.95 -8.60 11.09
N GLY A 290 -16.25 -8.52 10.77
CA GLY A 290 -16.74 -7.92 9.54
C GLY A 290 -16.21 -8.67 8.33
N ASN A 291 -15.48 -8.00 7.45
CA ASN A 291 -14.81 -8.61 6.30
C ASN A 291 -13.33 -8.95 6.57
N ARG A 292 -12.81 -8.71 7.75
CA ARG A 292 -11.41 -8.97 8.10
C ARG A 292 -11.24 -10.34 8.73
N VAL A 293 -10.17 -11.05 8.35
CA VAL A 293 -9.83 -12.35 8.92
C VAL A 293 -9.22 -12.15 10.31
N VAL A 294 -9.74 -12.89 11.30
CA VAL A 294 -9.19 -12.89 12.67
C VAL A 294 -7.98 -13.82 12.73
N ALA A 295 -6.90 -13.37 13.32
CA ALA A 295 -5.69 -14.15 13.51
C ALA A 295 -4.98 -13.82 14.82
N ASP A 296 -4.16 -14.75 15.28
CA ASP A 296 -3.22 -14.53 16.37
C ASP A 296 -2.13 -13.53 15.96
N ARG A 297 -1.88 -12.53 16.76
CA ARG A 297 -0.96 -11.43 16.41
C ARG A 297 0.51 -11.83 16.34
N TYR A 298 0.90 -12.93 17.01
CA TYR A 298 2.29 -13.38 17.12
C TYR A 298 2.67 -14.44 16.10
N THR A 299 1.68 -15.13 15.55
CA THR A 299 1.89 -16.23 14.59
C THR A 299 1.19 -15.99 13.26
N GLN A 300 0.22 -15.07 13.23
CA GLN A 300 -0.71 -14.84 12.11
C GLN A 300 -1.56 -16.06 11.76
N ALA A 301 -1.66 -17.04 12.67
CA ALA A 301 -2.53 -18.22 12.53
C ALA A 301 -4.00 -17.80 12.67
N THR A 302 -4.85 -18.34 11.80
CA THR A 302 -6.31 -18.16 11.85
C THR A 302 -6.98 -19.17 12.77
N SER A 303 -8.31 -19.14 12.86
CA SER A 303 -9.08 -20.17 13.57
C SER A 303 -9.01 -21.57 12.92
N MET A 304 -8.46 -21.68 11.72
CA MET A 304 -8.28 -22.93 11.00
C MET A 304 -6.82 -23.37 11.02
N PRO A 305 -6.49 -24.58 11.53
CA PRO A 305 -5.13 -25.11 11.53
C PRO A 305 -4.51 -25.14 10.13
N GLY A 306 -3.25 -24.73 10.02
CA GLY A 306 -2.52 -24.65 8.76
C GLY A 306 -2.89 -23.48 7.87
N VAL A 307 -3.79 -22.60 8.31
CA VAL A 307 -4.19 -21.39 7.57
C VAL A 307 -3.78 -20.14 8.32
N PHE A 308 -3.07 -19.27 7.63
CA PHE A 308 -2.51 -18.02 8.14
C PHE A 308 -3.02 -16.83 7.32
N VAL A 309 -2.91 -15.62 7.85
CA VAL A 309 -3.32 -14.40 7.15
C VAL A 309 -2.37 -13.25 7.46
N GLY A 310 -2.23 -12.29 6.54
CA GLY A 310 -1.49 -11.07 6.79
C GLY A 310 -1.88 -9.92 5.87
N GLY A 311 -1.33 -8.75 6.15
CA GLY A 311 -1.62 -7.51 5.44
C GLY A 311 -3.06 -7.03 5.67
N ASP A 312 -3.58 -6.29 4.69
CA ASP A 312 -4.87 -5.62 4.82
C ASP A 312 -6.07 -6.57 4.98
N ALA A 313 -5.91 -7.84 4.61
CA ALA A 313 -6.92 -8.88 4.85
C ALA A 313 -7.18 -9.11 6.35
N HIS A 314 -6.19 -8.85 7.20
CA HIS A 314 -6.27 -8.99 8.65
C HIS A 314 -6.57 -7.64 9.34
N ARG A 315 -5.77 -6.62 9.09
CA ARG A 315 -5.89 -5.33 9.82
C ARG A 315 -6.75 -4.28 9.12
N GLY A 316 -7.07 -4.47 7.85
CA GLY A 316 -7.61 -3.43 6.98
C GLY A 316 -6.49 -2.57 6.37
N PRO A 317 -6.83 -1.62 5.49
CA PRO A 317 -5.86 -0.84 4.73
C PRO A 317 -4.82 -0.14 5.62
N LYS A 318 -3.54 -0.43 5.35
CA LYS A 318 -2.34 0.13 6.00
C LYS A 318 -1.28 0.40 4.94
N ASP A 319 -0.04 0.55 5.37
CA ASP A 319 1.14 0.72 4.52
C ASP A 319 1.81 -0.62 4.17
N ILE A 320 2.72 -0.57 3.18
CA ILE A 320 3.50 -1.72 2.71
C ILE A 320 4.35 -2.33 3.83
N VAL A 321 4.93 -1.50 4.71
CA VAL A 321 5.81 -1.95 5.79
C VAL A 321 5.06 -2.85 6.78
N ASN A 322 3.81 -2.50 7.12
CA ASN A 322 2.96 -3.35 7.95
C ASN A 322 2.63 -4.68 7.26
N ALA A 323 2.34 -4.66 5.95
CA ALA A 323 2.06 -5.88 5.17
C ALA A 323 3.29 -6.80 5.12
N VAL A 324 4.49 -6.25 4.92
CA VAL A 324 5.78 -6.98 4.96
C VAL A 324 6.05 -7.55 6.36
N HIS A 325 5.81 -6.76 7.42
CA HIS A 325 6.01 -7.23 8.79
C HIS A 325 5.12 -8.44 9.11
N GLU A 326 3.82 -8.34 8.85
CA GLU A 326 2.90 -9.46 9.11
C GLU A 326 3.21 -10.69 8.27
N ALA A 327 3.65 -10.51 7.05
CA ALA A 327 4.10 -11.59 6.19
C ALA A 327 5.32 -12.34 6.75
N LYS A 328 6.28 -11.61 7.32
CA LYS A 328 7.42 -12.24 8.03
C LYS A 328 6.97 -13.02 9.26
N VAL A 329 6.07 -12.45 10.05
CA VAL A 329 5.48 -13.16 11.21
C VAL A 329 4.76 -14.42 10.75
N ALA A 330 3.95 -14.34 9.69
CA ALA A 330 3.26 -15.48 9.11
C ALA A 330 4.23 -16.54 8.57
N ALA A 331 5.26 -16.15 7.83
CA ALA A 331 6.27 -17.08 7.30
C ALA A 331 6.97 -17.83 8.44
N SER A 332 7.34 -17.14 9.53
CA SER A 332 7.88 -17.77 10.75
C SER A 332 6.86 -18.72 11.40
N GLY A 333 5.57 -18.32 11.47
CA GLY A 333 4.48 -19.13 11.99
C GLY A 333 4.23 -20.39 11.16
N ILE A 334 4.24 -20.26 9.84
CA ILE A 334 4.10 -21.37 8.89
C ILE A 334 5.28 -22.35 9.01
N ASP A 335 6.52 -21.85 9.05
CA ASP A 335 7.71 -22.67 9.21
C ASP A 335 7.62 -23.50 10.52
N LYS A 336 7.25 -22.87 11.64
CA LYS A 336 7.03 -23.59 12.91
C LYS A 336 5.90 -24.64 12.82
N TYR A 337 4.80 -24.30 12.18
CA TYR A 337 3.67 -25.22 11.98
C TYR A 337 4.07 -26.46 11.18
N LEU A 338 4.96 -26.29 10.20
CA LEU A 338 5.46 -27.35 9.34
C LEU A 338 6.67 -28.11 9.94
N GLY A 339 7.08 -27.78 11.17
CA GLY A 339 8.16 -28.45 11.91
C GLY A 339 9.52 -27.76 11.85
N GLY A 340 9.60 -26.57 11.29
CA GLY A 340 10.82 -25.77 11.27
C GLY A 340 11.05 -24.96 12.54
N SER A 341 12.13 -24.18 12.58
CA SER A 341 12.54 -23.38 13.75
C SER A 341 11.81 -22.04 13.85
N GLY A 342 11.22 -21.55 12.78
CA GLY A 342 10.66 -20.20 12.65
C GLY A 342 11.70 -19.10 12.41
N VAL A 343 12.98 -19.45 12.22
CA VAL A 343 14.06 -18.50 11.99
C VAL A 343 14.20 -18.24 10.49
N LEU A 344 13.84 -17.03 10.05
CA LEU A 344 13.83 -16.64 8.63
C LEU A 344 15.21 -16.25 8.07
N TYR A 345 16.14 -15.87 8.93
CA TYR A 345 17.47 -15.33 8.57
C TYR A 345 18.60 -16.27 9.02
N LYS A 346 18.55 -17.53 8.60
CA LYS A 346 19.67 -18.45 8.87
C LYS A 346 20.88 -18.04 8.01
N GLY A 347 22.03 -17.88 8.63
CA GLY A 347 23.27 -17.49 7.95
C GLY A 347 23.56 -15.99 7.88
N PHE A 348 22.70 -15.14 8.41
CA PHE A 348 23.00 -13.71 8.63
C PHE A 348 23.43 -13.50 10.10
N GLU A 349 24.53 -14.08 10.50
CA GLU A 349 25.21 -13.62 11.70
C GLU A 349 25.83 -12.27 11.39
N GLN A 350 25.21 -11.19 11.86
CA GLN A 350 25.86 -9.89 11.83
C GLN A 350 27.00 -9.90 12.84
N GLU A 351 28.23 -9.77 12.37
CA GLU A 351 29.31 -9.34 13.25
C GLU A 351 28.93 -7.98 13.85
N ILE A 352 28.66 -8.02 15.14
CA ILE A 352 28.36 -6.83 15.92
C ILE A 352 29.70 -6.16 16.22
N THR A 353 30.18 -5.28 15.36
CA THR A 353 31.31 -4.42 15.67
C THR A 353 30.88 -3.38 16.70
N ASP A 354 31.61 -3.30 17.79
CA ASP A 354 31.44 -2.21 18.74
C ASP A 354 31.76 -0.89 18.06
N TYR A 355 30.78 0.01 18.04
CA TYR A 355 30.92 1.32 17.46
C TYR A 355 30.99 2.37 18.56
N HIS A 356 32.14 3.03 18.69
CA HIS A 356 32.31 4.17 19.57
C HIS A 356 32.15 5.47 18.75
N ILE A 357 31.33 6.39 19.25
CA ILE A 357 31.26 7.75 18.70
C ILE A 357 32.40 8.51 19.35
N GLU A 358 33.43 8.84 18.57
CA GLU A 358 34.52 9.71 19.01
C GLU A 358 34.16 11.17 18.67
N GLY A 359 34.29 12.05 19.66
CA GLY A 359 34.10 13.48 19.53
C GLY A 359 32.69 14.01 19.89
N ASP A 360 32.51 15.30 19.77
CA ASP A 360 31.28 16.00 20.10
C ASP A 360 30.22 15.74 19.02
N ILE A 361 29.00 15.43 19.48
CA ILE A 361 27.85 15.29 18.58
C ILE A 361 27.41 16.67 18.12
N VAL A 362 27.73 17.02 16.89
CA VAL A 362 27.26 18.26 16.27
C VAL A 362 25.90 17.98 15.62
N PRO A 363 24.82 18.65 16.07
CA PRO A 363 23.52 18.51 15.41
C PRO A 363 23.59 19.06 13.99
N HIS A 364 23.20 18.25 13.03
CA HIS A 364 22.98 18.65 11.65
C HIS A 364 21.53 18.42 11.25
N ASP A 365 21.01 19.28 10.38
CA ASP A 365 19.70 19.10 9.79
C ASP A 365 19.64 17.82 8.94
N ARG A 366 18.44 17.29 8.80
CA ARG A 366 18.17 16.12 7.96
C ARG A 366 18.45 16.46 6.49
N PHE A 367 19.23 15.64 5.81
CA PHE A 367 19.43 15.80 4.37
C PHE A 367 18.09 15.57 3.63
N LEU A 368 17.74 16.54 2.80
CA LEU A 368 16.55 16.48 1.97
C LEU A 368 16.83 15.69 0.70
N THR A 369 15.85 14.94 0.29
CA THR A 369 15.91 14.22 -0.98
C THR A 369 15.75 15.19 -2.14
N ARG A 370 16.46 14.94 -3.23
CA ARG A 370 16.27 15.69 -4.47
C ARG A 370 14.92 15.35 -5.08
N GLN A 371 14.21 16.33 -5.54
CA GLN A 371 12.92 16.18 -6.19
C GLN A 371 12.89 16.97 -7.51
N ILE A 372 12.08 16.48 -8.45
CA ILE A 372 11.69 17.27 -9.61
C ILE A 372 10.76 18.39 -9.11
N GLU A 373 11.00 19.62 -9.57
CA GLU A 373 10.15 20.79 -9.25
C GLU A 373 8.68 20.51 -9.59
N ALA A 374 7.76 20.95 -8.75
CA ALA A 374 6.34 20.64 -8.88
C ALA A 374 5.77 20.99 -10.26
N GLU A 375 6.12 22.18 -10.80
CA GLU A 375 5.68 22.65 -12.12
C GLU A 375 6.07 21.70 -13.27
N LYS A 376 7.24 21.08 -13.17
CA LYS A 376 7.71 20.07 -14.14
C LYS A 376 7.11 18.70 -13.87
N ALA A 377 6.90 18.35 -12.61
CA ALA A 377 6.38 17.07 -12.19
C ALA A 377 4.93 16.86 -12.64
N VAL A 378 4.08 17.88 -12.61
CA VAL A 378 2.67 17.80 -13.01
C VAL A 378 2.48 17.53 -14.51
N GLY A 379 3.49 17.78 -15.34
CA GLY A 379 3.47 17.48 -16.77
C GLY A 379 3.78 16.02 -17.13
N SER A 380 4.09 15.16 -16.16
CA SER A 380 4.48 13.77 -16.44
C SER A 380 4.14 12.82 -15.29
N PHE A 381 4.19 11.51 -15.57
CA PHE A 381 4.12 10.45 -14.57
C PHE A 381 5.51 9.92 -14.16
N CYS A 382 6.59 10.63 -14.50
CA CYS A 382 7.94 10.27 -14.06
C CYS A 382 8.06 10.41 -12.55
N GLU A 383 8.92 9.58 -11.94
CA GLU A 383 9.18 9.61 -10.51
C GLU A 383 9.66 11.00 -10.06
N ARG A 384 8.97 11.60 -9.10
CA ARG A 384 9.30 12.93 -8.58
C ARG A 384 10.51 12.91 -7.64
N ASN A 385 10.62 11.87 -6.80
CA ASN A 385 11.70 11.71 -5.84
C ASN A 385 12.92 11.06 -6.52
N LEU A 386 14.05 11.77 -6.60
CA LEU A 386 15.26 11.33 -7.29
C LEU A 386 16.26 10.62 -6.37
N GLY A 387 15.92 10.39 -5.10
CA GLY A 387 16.81 9.78 -4.14
C GLY A 387 17.98 10.68 -3.70
N MET A 388 18.95 10.10 -2.99
CA MET A 388 20.15 10.79 -2.50
C MET A 388 21.36 10.50 -3.38
N HIS A 389 22.28 11.47 -3.47
CA HIS A 389 23.64 11.18 -3.93
C HIS A 389 24.44 10.42 -2.87
N GLU A 390 25.51 9.74 -3.27
CA GLU A 390 26.35 8.97 -2.36
C GLU A 390 26.93 9.85 -1.21
N LEU A 391 27.39 11.05 -1.51
CA LEU A 391 27.92 11.96 -0.49
C LEU A 391 26.86 12.34 0.55
N ASP A 392 25.63 12.67 0.08
CA ASP A 392 24.51 13.02 0.98
C ASP A 392 24.06 11.81 1.80
N ALA A 393 24.02 10.63 1.19
CA ALA A 393 23.67 9.40 1.89
C ALA A 393 24.70 9.04 2.97
N ARG A 394 25.99 9.16 2.69
CA ARG A 394 27.07 8.94 3.67
C ARG A 394 26.99 9.95 4.81
N ALA A 395 26.79 11.24 4.51
CA ALA A 395 26.64 12.29 5.49
C ALA A 395 25.39 12.11 6.36
N GLU A 396 24.24 11.72 5.75
CA GLU A 396 23.04 11.39 6.54
C GLU A 396 23.21 10.14 7.40
N ALA A 397 23.92 9.12 6.92
CA ALA A 397 24.21 7.91 7.69
C ALA A 397 25.12 8.21 8.90
N SER A 398 26.10 9.11 8.75
CA SER A 398 27.03 9.51 9.85
C SER A 398 26.33 10.21 11.02
N ARG A 399 25.09 10.70 10.84
CA ARG A 399 24.25 11.26 11.91
C ARG A 399 23.67 10.19 12.86
N CYS A 400 23.90 8.91 12.61
CA CYS A 400 23.36 7.84 13.44
C CYS A 400 24.09 7.74 14.77
N LEU A 401 23.37 7.96 15.88
CA LEU A 401 23.90 7.90 17.25
C LEU A 401 23.95 6.47 17.83
N ARG A 402 23.56 5.46 17.06
CA ARG A 402 23.50 4.06 17.51
C ARG A 402 22.80 3.89 18.86
N CYS A 403 21.64 4.54 19.04
CA CYS A 403 20.87 4.52 20.28
C CYS A 403 20.37 3.11 20.66
N ASP A 404 20.34 2.19 19.71
CA ASP A 404 20.04 0.78 19.87
C ASP A 404 21.08 0.00 20.69
N ARG A 405 22.28 0.60 20.91
CA ARG A 405 23.43 -0.02 21.60
C ARG A 405 23.90 0.73 22.81
N ARG A 406 23.11 1.67 23.32
CA ARG A 406 23.43 2.43 24.56
C ARG A 406 22.69 1.88 25.76
#